data_b3e3f33f3541642ba6c02b01abef4a59
#
_entry.id   b3e3f33f3541642ba6c02b01abef4a59
#
_cell.length_a   1.000
_cell.length_b   1.000
_cell.length_c   1.000
_cell.angle_alpha   90.00
_cell.angle_beta   90.00
_cell.angle_gamma   90.00
#
_symmetry.space_group_name_H-M   'P 1'
#
loop_
_entity.id
_entity.type
_entity.pdbx_description
1 polymer ?
#
loop_
_entity_poly.entity_id
_entity_poly.type
_entity_poly.pdbx_seq_one_letter_code
_entity_poly.pdbx_strand_id
1 'polypeptide(L)'
;MINYEVALGQFELFVLILIRLASFVYAAPFFNTANVPRKFKVGFAIALSVIVYSIYPDMSVEYDNMIDYCIIALQEVIVGVILGVASFFCVQIIQFSGKIIDMDIGISMAQLYDPTTRMQVGIMGNFYYYMLMLLLIIS
;
A
#
# COMPACT_ATOMS: atom_id res chain seq x y z
N MET A 1 24.13 -32.86 1.07
CA MET A 1 24.66 -31.58 1.56
C MET A 1 23.72 -30.50 1.05
N ILE A 2 23.01 -29.83 1.93
CA ILE A 2 22.19 -28.67 1.55
C ILE A 2 23.21 -27.61 1.14
N ASN A 3 23.19 -27.19 -0.13
CA ASN A 3 24.10 -26.17 -0.61
C ASN A 3 23.81 -24.87 0.12
N TYR A 4 24.67 -24.50 1.04
CA TYR A 4 24.56 -23.28 1.84
C TYR A 4 24.37 -22.02 0.95
N GLU A 5 25.03 -22.01 -0.19
CA GLU A 5 24.91 -20.92 -1.16
C GLU A 5 23.51 -20.79 -1.75
N VAL A 6 22.83 -21.89 -2.05
CA VAL A 6 21.46 -21.89 -2.56
C VAL A 6 20.47 -21.42 -1.48
N ALA A 7 20.66 -21.87 -0.25
CA ALA A 7 19.81 -21.47 0.89
C ALA A 7 19.97 -19.97 1.22
N LEU A 8 21.20 -19.44 1.14
CA LEU A 8 21.47 -18.01 1.32
C LEU A 8 20.82 -17.17 0.22
N GLY A 9 20.99 -17.53 -1.04
CA GLY A 9 20.37 -16.80 -2.17
C GLY A 9 18.84 -16.78 -2.11
N GLN A 10 18.23 -17.88 -1.67
CA GLN A 10 16.78 -17.95 -1.46
C GLN A 10 16.31 -17.03 -0.31
N PHE A 11 17.06 -16.95 0.76
CA PHE A 11 16.75 -16.06 1.88
C PHE A 11 16.89 -14.58 1.49
N GLU A 12 17.92 -14.22 0.74
CA GLU A 12 18.16 -12.87 0.24
C GLU A 12 17.05 -12.41 -0.69
N LEU A 13 16.61 -13.27 -1.60
CA LEU A 13 15.46 -13.01 -2.46
C LEU A 13 14.18 -12.78 -1.66
N PHE A 14 13.94 -13.61 -0.65
CA PHE A 14 12.78 -13.42 0.24
C PHE A 14 12.81 -12.07 0.94
N VAL A 15 13.98 -11.64 1.41
CA VAL A 15 14.16 -10.35 2.07
C VAL A 15 13.88 -9.19 1.11
N LEU A 16 14.32 -9.25 -0.15
CA LEU A 16 14.04 -8.22 -1.16
C LEU A 16 12.53 -8.11 -1.46
N ILE A 17 11.86 -9.24 -1.64
CA ILE A 17 10.41 -9.27 -1.84
C ILE A 17 9.68 -8.67 -0.63
N LEU A 18 10.15 -9.01 0.58
CA LEU A 18 9.58 -8.48 1.81
C LEU A 18 9.76 -6.97 1.93
N ILE A 19 10.92 -6.44 1.58
CA ILE A 19 11.22 -5.00 1.57
C ILE A 19 10.28 -4.28 0.60
N ARG A 20 10.11 -4.79 -0.63
CA ARG A 20 9.20 -4.21 -1.64
C ARG A 20 7.77 -4.18 -1.14
N LEU A 21 7.26 -5.30 -0.64
CA LEU A 21 5.87 -5.40 -0.18
C LEU A 21 5.63 -4.62 1.11
N ALA A 22 6.59 -4.59 2.02
CA ALA A 22 6.49 -3.76 3.22
C ALA A 22 6.40 -2.27 2.88
N SER A 23 7.26 -1.76 2.00
CA SER A 23 7.23 -0.36 1.56
C SER A 23 5.93 -0.03 0.84
N PHE A 24 5.40 -0.94 0.00
CA PHE A 24 4.09 -0.79 -0.62
C PHE A 24 2.96 -0.71 0.42
N VAL A 25 2.88 -1.66 1.36
CA VAL A 25 1.83 -1.68 2.40
C VAL A 25 1.88 -0.42 3.27
N TYR A 26 3.08 0.10 3.56
CA TYR A 26 3.23 1.34 4.30
C TYR A 26 2.75 2.58 3.54
N ALA A 27 2.98 2.63 2.22
CA ALA A 27 2.59 3.75 1.37
C ALA A 27 1.12 3.67 0.91
N ALA A 28 0.53 2.47 0.86
CA ALA A 28 -0.82 2.25 0.37
C ALA A 28 -1.89 2.87 1.31
N PRO A 29 -2.88 3.60 0.77
CA PRO A 29 -3.87 4.34 1.54
C PRO A 29 -4.80 3.44 2.36
N PHE A 30 -5.06 2.22 1.88
CA PHE A 30 -5.94 1.26 2.53
C PHE A 30 -5.45 0.88 3.93
N PHE A 31 -4.14 0.83 4.12
CA PHE A 31 -3.51 0.47 5.39
C PHE A 31 -3.10 1.70 6.20
N ASN A 32 -3.12 2.90 5.62
CA ASN A 32 -2.69 4.11 6.31
C ASN A 32 -3.82 4.79 7.10
N THR A 33 -4.95 4.12 7.30
CA THR A 33 -6.01 4.58 8.20
C THR A 33 -5.58 4.45 9.66
N ALA A 34 -6.00 5.41 10.50
CA ALA A 34 -5.62 5.47 11.91
C ALA A 34 -6.02 4.23 12.73
N ASN A 35 -6.95 3.41 12.23
CA ASN A 35 -7.50 2.26 12.91
C ASN A 35 -6.74 0.95 12.66
N VAL A 36 -5.76 0.93 11.73
CA VAL A 36 -5.01 -0.30 11.42
C VAL A 36 -3.75 -0.37 12.28
N PRO A 37 -3.64 -1.33 13.20
CA PRO A 37 -2.48 -1.46 14.06
C PRO A 37 -1.23 -1.81 13.23
N ARG A 38 -0.06 -1.26 13.61
CA ARG A 38 1.22 -1.51 12.94
C ARG A 38 1.55 -3.00 12.82
N LYS A 39 1.19 -3.78 13.83
CA LYS A 39 1.41 -5.24 13.83
C LYS A 39 0.68 -5.94 12.69
N PHE A 40 -0.54 -5.47 12.35
CA PHE A 40 -1.30 -6.02 11.22
C PHE A 40 -0.61 -5.73 9.89
N LYS A 41 -0.11 -4.52 9.68
CA LYS A 41 0.61 -4.14 8.44
C LYS A 41 1.83 -5.03 8.21
N VAL A 42 2.62 -5.24 9.27
CA VAL A 42 3.81 -6.10 9.20
C VAL A 42 3.42 -7.55 8.93
N GLY A 43 2.44 -8.08 9.65
CA GLY A 43 1.96 -9.46 9.45
C GLY A 43 1.42 -9.68 8.04
N PHE A 44 0.68 -8.71 7.51
CA PHE A 44 0.14 -8.75 6.14
C PHE A 44 1.25 -8.70 5.08
N ALA A 45 2.25 -7.83 5.26
CA ALA A 45 3.40 -7.75 4.35
C ALA A 45 4.19 -9.08 4.33
N ILE A 46 4.39 -9.70 5.50
CA ILE A 46 5.06 -11.02 5.59
C ILE A 46 4.23 -12.10 4.89
N ALA A 47 2.91 -12.15 5.14
CA ALA A 47 2.04 -13.14 4.51
C ALA A 47 2.05 -13.02 2.98
N LEU A 48 1.96 -11.80 2.44
CA LEU A 48 2.08 -11.55 1.01
C LEU A 48 3.45 -11.96 0.47
N SER A 49 4.54 -11.69 1.22
CA SER A 49 5.91 -12.04 0.79
C SER A 49 6.08 -13.55 0.69
N VAL A 50 5.49 -14.31 1.60
CA VAL A 50 5.51 -15.78 1.54
C VAL A 50 4.76 -16.29 0.30
N ILE A 51 3.60 -15.70 -0.01
CA ILE A 51 2.81 -16.08 -1.19
C ILE A 51 3.60 -15.79 -2.48
N VAL A 52 4.15 -14.57 -2.61
CA VAL A 52 4.90 -14.18 -3.80
C VAL A 52 6.16 -15.02 -3.96
N TYR A 53 6.89 -15.29 -2.88
CA TYR A 53 8.05 -16.17 -2.89
C TYR A 53 7.70 -17.59 -3.35
N SER A 54 6.53 -18.11 -2.92
CA SER A 54 6.07 -19.45 -3.34
C SER A 54 5.77 -19.55 -4.84
N ILE A 55 5.47 -18.40 -5.50
CA ILE A 55 5.20 -18.36 -6.94
C ILE A 55 6.50 -18.30 -7.75
N TYR A 56 7.55 -17.67 -7.19
CA TYR A 56 8.82 -17.43 -7.89
C TYR A 56 10.04 -18.00 -7.13
N PRO A 57 10.11 -19.31 -6.89
CA PRO A 57 11.17 -19.91 -6.07
C PRO A 57 12.55 -19.93 -6.73
N ASP A 58 12.59 -19.83 -8.08
CA ASP A 58 13.81 -20.04 -8.88
C ASP A 58 14.51 -18.74 -9.32
N MET A 59 14.09 -17.59 -8.81
CA MET A 59 14.78 -16.33 -9.07
C MET A 59 16.08 -16.27 -8.25
N SER A 60 17.20 -16.08 -8.90
CA SER A 60 18.49 -15.80 -8.27
C SER A 60 18.83 -14.32 -8.42
N VAL A 61 19.33 -13.72 -7.37
CA VAL A 61 19.84 -12.35 -7.40
C VAL A 61 21.36 -12.42 -7.53
N GLU A 62 21.89 -11.93 -8.64
CA GLU A 62 23.34 -11.86 -8.85
C GLU A 62 23.85 -10.51 -8.34
N TYR A 63 24.78 -10.53 -7.41
CA TYR A 63 25.50 -9.36 -6.91
C TYR A 63 26.96 -9.74 -6.61
N ASP A 64 27.88 -8.82 -6.92
CA ASP A 64 29.31 -9.06 -6.71
C ASP A 64 29.77 -8.64 -5.30
N ASN A 65 29.12 -7.61 -4.75
CA ASN A 65 29.50 -7.01 -3.48
C ASN A 65 28.28 -6.71 -2.60
N MET A 66 28.53 -6.61 -1.29
CA MET A 66 27.50 -6.26 -0.31
C MET A 66 26.88 -4.86 -0.58
N ILE A 67 27.65 -3.97 -1.22
CA ILE A 67 27.19 -2.64 -1.63
C ILE A 67 26.13 -2.76 -2.73
N ASP A 68 26.31 -3.66 -3.69
CA ASP A 68 25.37 -3.89 -4.79
C ASP A 68 24.04 -4.42 -4.27
N TYR A 69 24.07 -5.33 -3.28
CA TYR A 69 22.87 -5.81 -2.61
C TYR A 69 22.11 -4.67 -1.90
N CYS A 70 22.81 -3.75 -1.24
CA CYS A 70 22.18 -2.58 -0.63
C CYS A 70 21.54 -1.66 -1.66
N ILE A 71 22.15 -1.49 -2.83
CA ILE A 71 21.59 -0.70 -3.93
C ILE A 71 20.32 -1.37 -4.46
N ILE A 72 20.32 -2.68 -4.67
CA ILE A 72 19.14 -3.45 -5.08
C ILE A 72 18.02 -3.30 -4.03
N ALA A 73 18.33 -3.44 -2.74
CA ALA A 73 17.36 -3.26 -1.68
C ALA A 73 16.75 -1.85 -1.67
N LEU A 74 17.53 -0.80 -1.91
CA LEU A 74 17.05 0.57 -2.07
C LEU A 74 16.12 0.72 -3.28
N GLN A 75 16.46 0.11 -4.41
CA GLN A 75 15.59 0.09 -5.59
C GLN A 75 14.25 -0.56 -5.28
N GLU A 76 14.24 -1.67 -4.53
CA GLU A 76 13.02 -2.35 -4.09
C GLU A 76 12.13 -1.47 -3.21
N VAL A 77 12.73 -0.72 -2.28
CA VAL A 77 11.99 0.28 -1.47
C VAL A 77 11.35 1.34 -2.35
N ILE A 78 12.12 1.90 -3.29
CA ILE A 78 11.63 2.97 -4.18
C ILE A 78 10.45 2.46 -5.02
N VAL A 79 10.58 1.29 -5.62
CA VAL A 79 9.51 0.67 -6.41
C VAL A 79 8.25 0.44 -5.56
N GLY A 80 8.40 -0.11 -4.35
CA GLY A 80 7.29 -0.32 -3.43
C GLY A 80 6.59 0.99 -3.04
N VAL A 81 7.34 2.03 -2.76
CA VAL A 81 6.80 3.37 -2.44
C VAL A 81 6.08 3.96 -3.66
N ILE A 82 6.65 3.89 -4.85
CA ILE A 82 6.02 4.41 -6.08
C ILE A 82 4.66 3.73 -6.32
N LEU A 83 4.60 2.40 -6.21
CA LEU A 83 3.36 1.65 -6.34
C LEU A 83 2.33 2.03 -5.27
N GLY A 84 2.76 2.22 -4.03
CA GLY A 84 1.91 2.66 -2.94
C GLY A 84 1.36 4.06 -3.15
N VAL A 85 2.19 5.00 -3.60
CA VAL A 85 1.80 6.38 -3.93
C VAL A 85 0.85 6.41 -5.14
N ALA A 86 1.10 5.60 -6.17
CA ALA A 86 0.19 5.47 -7.30
C ALA A 86 -1.21 5.00 -6.86
N SER A 87 -1.27 3.99 -5.99
CA SER A 87 -2.52 3.52 -5.38
C SER A 87 -3.20 4.61 -4.54
N PHE A 88 -2.42 5.42 -3.81
CA PHE A 88 -2.92 6.55 -3.05
C PHE A 88 -3.60 7.59 -3.96
N PHE A 89 -2.98 7.96 -5.07
CA PHE A 89 -3.57 8.90 -6.01
C PHE A 89 -4.88 8.39 -6.61
N CYS A 90 -4.97 7.11 -6.98
CA CYS A 90 -6.21 6.51 -7.47
C CYS A 90 -7.38 6.69 -6.49
N VAL A 91 -7.14 6.46 -5.21
CA VAL A 91 -8.17 6.63 -4.17
C VAL A 91 -8.49 8.11 -3.94
N GLN A 92 -7.49 8.98 -3.95
CA GLN A 92 -7.67 10.42 -3.73
C GLN A 92 -8.47 11.08 -4.83
N ILE A 93 -8.30 10.68 -6.09
CA ILE A 93 -9.09 11.19 -7.21
C ILE A 93 -10.58 10.97 -6.98
N ILE A 94 -10.96 9.78 -6.49
CA ILE A 94 -12.37 9.44 -6.22
C ILE A 94 -12.92 10.28 -5.06
N GLN A 95 -12.15 10.43 -3.98
CA GLN A 95 -12.56 11.27 -2.85
C GLN A 95 -12.69 12.75 -3.25
N PHE A 96 -11.75 13.24 -4.07
CA PHE A 96 -11.77 14.60 -4.56
C PHE A 96 -12.98 14.88 -5.46
N SER A 97 -13.30 13.94 -6.37
CA SER A 97 -14.49 14.00 -7.19
C SER A 97 -15.79 14.09 -6.35
N GLY A 98 -15.88 13.27 -5.29
CA GLY A 98 -17.00 13.35 -4.37
C GLY A 98 -17.13 14.70 -3.65
N LYS A 99 -16.00 15.34 -3.30
CA LYS A 99 -16.03 16.69 -2.71
C LYS A 99 -16.52 17.76 -3.67
N ILE A 100 -16.17 17.66 -4.96
CA ILE A 100 -16.68 18.58 -5.99
C ILE A 100 -18.20 18.43 -6.09
N ILE A 101 -18.71 17.22 -6.14
CA ILE A 101 -20.15 16.94 -6.18
C ILE A 101 -20.86 17.49 -4.95
N ASP A 102 -20.29 17.33 -3.74
CA ASP A 102 -20.83 17.90 -2.50
C ASP A 102 -20.94 19.44 -2.56
N MET A 103 -19.99 20.11 -3.24
CA MET A 103 -20.05 21.56 -3.46
C MET A 103 -21.16 21.94 -4.45
N ASP A 104 -21.28 21.21 -5.55
CA ASP A 104 -22.28 21.48 -6.60
C ASP A 104 -23.72 21.27 -6.09
N ILE A 105 -23.94 20.27 -5.24
CA ILE A 105 -25.24 20.00 -4.62
C ILE A 105 -25.57 21.02 -3.48
N GLY A 106 -24.57 21.80 -3.03
CA GLY A 106 -24.74 22.77 -1.96
C GLY A 106 -24.73 22.18 -0.55
N ILE A 107 -24.43 20.89 -0.39
CA ILE A 107 -24.31 20.22 0.91
C ILE A 107 -23.17 20.85 1.76
N SER A 108 -22.12 21.31 1.12
CA SER A 108 -21.02 22.03 1.76
C SER A 108 -21.45 23.36 2.40
N MET A 109 -22.54 24.00 1.92
CA MET A 109 -23.13 25.19 2.54
C MET A 109 -23.78 24.87 3.89
N ALA A 110 -24.38 23.67 4.03
CA ALA A 110 -24.98 23.26 5.29
C ALA A 110 -23.92 23.08 6.40
N GLN A 111 -22.70 22.69 6.06
CA GLN A 111 -21.58 22.56 7.00
C GLN A 111 -21.06 23.90 7.53
N LEU A 112 -21.26 25.00 6.77
CA LEU A 112 -20.90 26.34 7.20
C LEU A 112 -21.88 26.90 8.25
N TYR A 113 -23.13 26.41 8.27
CA TYR A 113 -24.17 26.87 9.20
C TYR A 113 -24.16 26.12 10.54
N ASP A 114 -23.54 24.93 10.64
CA ASP A 114 -23.45 24.19 11.88
C ASP A 114 -21.99 23.83 12.21
N PRO A 115 -21.25 24.75 12.88
CA PRO A 115 -19.87 24.52 13.27
C PRO A 115 -19.71 23.49 14.39
N THR A 116 -20.78 22.97 14.98
CA THR A 116 -20.75 21.95 16.05
C THR A 116 -20.51 20.56 15.51
N THR A 117 -20.96 20.29 14.30
CA THR A 117 -20.66 19.05 13.57
C THR A 117 -19.38 19.24 12.77
N ARG A 118 -18.22 19.03 13.38
CA ARG A 118 -16.89 19.05 12.73
C ARG A 118 -16.71 17.94 11.68
N MET A 119 -17.73 17.59 10.90
CA MET A 119 -17.62 16.66 9.81
C MET A 119 -17.05 17.36 8.58
N GLN A 120 -15.73 17.51 8.54
CA GLN A 120 -15.00 17.94 7.34
C GLN A 120 -14.97 16.89 6.21
N VAL A 121 -15.79 15.87 6.31
CA VAL A 121 -15.78 14.77 5.36
C VAL A 121 -17.00 14.92 4.48
N GLY A 122 -16.78 15.19 3.20
CA GLY A 122 -17.85 15.24 2.21
C GLY A 122 -18.66 13.95 2.21
N ILE A 123 -19.98 14.06 2.27
CA ILE A 123 -20.90 12.90 2.36
C ILE A 123 -20.74 12.02 1.11
N MET A 124 -20.70 12.64 -0.07
CA MET A 124 -20.53 11.92 -1.34
C MET A 124 -19.11 11.36 -1.48
N GLY A 125 -18.09 12.09 -1.03
CA GLY A 125 -16.71 11.59 -1.03
C GLY A 125 -16.55 10.29 -0.22
N ASN A 126 -17.18 10.22 0.96
CA ASN A 126 -17.20 9.00 1.77
C ASN A 126 -18.01 7.89 1.12
N PHE A 127 -19.17 8.19 0.57
CA PHE A 127 -20.01 7.22 -0.11
C PHE A 127 -19.27 6.55 -1.27
N TYR A 128 -18.61 7.32 -2.13
CA TYR A 128 -17.80 6.80 -3.23
C TYR A 128 -16.60 6.01 -2.74
N TYR A 129 -15.96 6.43 -1.66
CA TYR A 129 -14.87 5.68 -1.05
C TYR A 129 -15.32 4.29 -0.57
N TYR A 130 -16.46 4.20 0.12
CA TYR A 130 -17.00 2.92 0.56
C TYR A 130 -17.47 2.04 -0.61
N MET A 131 -18.04 2.64 -1.65
CA MET A 131 -18.39 1.92 -2.89
C MET A 131 -17.15 1.36 -3.58
N LEU A 132 -16.06 2.13 -3.67
CA LEU A 132 -14.79 1.65 -4.20
C LEU A 132 -14.25 0.48 -3.38
N MET A 133 -14.29 0.58 -2.06
CA MET A 133 -13.85 -0.51 -1.18
C MET A 133 -14.67 -1.78 -1.39
N LEU A 134 -15.99 -1.67 -1.49
CA LEU A 134 -16.87 -2.79 -1.79
C LEU A 134 -16.54 -3.43 -3.14
N LEU A 135 -16.32 -2.62 -4.17
CA LEU A 135 -15.99 -3.10 -5.50
C LEU A 135 -14.66 -3.86 -5.50
N LEU A 136 -13.66 -3.36 -4.78
CA LEU A 136 -12.36 -4.04 -4.63
C LEU A 136 -12.45 -5.37 -3.87
N ILE A 137 -13.39 -5.50 -2.92
CA ILE A 137 -13.59 -6.75 -2.17
C ILE A 137 -14.32 -7.81 -3.02
N ILE A 138 -15.22 -7.37 -3.91
CA ILE A 138 -16.05 -8.27 -4.74
C ILE A 138 -15.29 -8.70 -6.01
N SER A 139 -14.36 -7.88 -6.51
CA SER A 139 -13.54 -8.16 -7.70
C SER A 139 -12.46 -9.20 -7.42
#